data_c3ce9ff6a547c44beace35cb28e73c65
#
_entry.id   c3ce9ff6a547c44beace35cb28e73c65
#
_cell.length_a   1.000
_cell.length_b   1.000
_cell.length_c   1.000
_cell.angle_alpha   90.00
_cell.angle_beta   90.00
_cell.angle_gamma   90.00
#
_symmetry.space_group_name_H-M   'P 1'
#
loop_
_entity.id
_entity.type
_entity.pdbx_description
1 polymer ?
#
loop_
_entity_poly.entity_id
_entity_poly.type
_entity_poly.pdbx_seq_one_letter_code
_entity_poly.pdbx_strand_id
1 'polypeptide(L)'
;LPNVAVYATGGTIAGQSAASDKTNYSAAKVGVDKLVQAVPELANIANVTSDQVAQIGSQDMSDAVWLTLAKKINAECGKKDGFVITHGTDTMEETAYFLNLTAKCNKPIVLVGAMRPSNALSADGPANLYNAVAVAGDPSAAGKGVMVVMNDRVLGARDVTKTNTTGVETFQSPNAGQLATIHNGKVLWDAAPVTKHTTQTPFKVDGLDKLPKVGVVYQ
;
A
#
# COMPACT_ATOMS: atom_id res chain seq x y z
N LEU A 1 9.87 -19.26 4.25
CA LEU A 1 9.43 -18.00 3.66
C LEU A 1 8.36 -17.35 4.53
N PRO A 2 8.35 -16.01 4.66
CA PRO A 2 7.31 -15.30 5.39
C PRO A 2 5.93 -15.44 4.72
N ASN A 3 4.87 -15.44 5.54
CA ASN A 3 3.49 -15.49 5.07
C ASN A 3 2.97 -14.05 4.90
N VAL A 4 2.85 -13.59 3.67
CA VAL A 4 2.42 -12.23 3.33
C VAL A 4 1.01 -12.24 2.73
N ALA A 5 0.11 -11.42 3.29
CA ALA A 5 -1.21 -11.22 2.73
C ALA A 5 -1.22 -10.02 1.79
N VAL A 6 -1.77 -10.18 0.59
CA VAL A 6 -1.99 -9.08 -0.38
C VAL A 6 -3.49 -8.79 -0.44
N TYR A 7 -3.88 -7.60 0.00
CA TYR A 7 -5.25 -7.08 -0.06
C TYR A 7 -5.36 -6.07 -1.20
N ALA A 8 -6.12 -6.39 -2.22
CA ALA A 8 -6.28 -5.51 -3.36
C ALA A 8 -7.50 -4.60 -3.23
N THR A 9 -7.31 -3.32 -3.52
CA THR A 9 -8.40 -2.33 -3.59
C THR A 9 -8.62 -1.77 -4.99
N GLY A 10 -7.71 -2.04 -5.94
CA GLY A 10 -7.79 -1.55 -7.32
C GLY A 10 -6.69 -0.56 -7.68
N GLY A 11 -7.04 0.55 -8.31
CA GLY A 11 -6.11 1.58 -8.76
C GLY A 11 -5.42 1.29 -10.08
N THR A 12 -4.40 2.10 -10.42
CA THR A 12 -3.64 2.00 -11.67
C THR A 12 -2.80 0.73 -11.75
N ILE A 13 -2.31 0.23 -10.64
CA ILE A 13 -1.55 -1.05 -10.60
C ILE A 13 -2.38 -2.22 -11.14
N ALA A 14 -3.72 -2.15 -10.96
CA ALA A 14 -4.69 -3.06 -11.52
C ALA A 14 -5.37 -2.50 -12.79
N GLY A 15 -4.85 -1.41 -13.35
CA GLY A 15 -5.41 -0.73 -14.52
C GLY A 15 -4.88 -1.29 -15.82
N GLN A 16 -5.69 -1.21 -16.87
CA GLN A 16 -5.30 -1.53 -18.23
C GLN A 16 -5.72 -0.41 -19.18
N SER A 17 -4.86 -0.09 -20.13
CA SER A 17 -5.18 0.78 -21.25
C SER A 17 -5.85 -0.03 -22.37
N ALA A 18 -6.89 0.53 -22.98
CA ALA A 18 -7.58 -0.09 -24.12
C ALA A 18 -6.78 0.02 -25.42
N ALA A 19 -5.88 0.99 -25.51
CA ALA A 19 -5.08 1.26 -26.69
C ALA A 19 -3.58 1.34 -26.36
N SER A 20 -2.73 1.18 -27.37
CA SER A 20 -1.28 1.26 -27.22
C SER A 20 -0.76 2.67 -26.89
N ASP A 21 -1.59 3.70 -27.06
CA ASP A 21 -1.24 5.12 -26.80
C ASP A 21 -1.25 5.52 -25.33
N LYS A 22 -1.87 4.69 -24.44
CA LYS A 22 -1.70 4.71 -22.99
C LYS A 22 -2.17 5.97 -22.23
N THR A 23 -2.80 6.91 -22.91
CA THR A 23 -3.31 8.13 -22.29
C THR A 23 -4.66 7.93 -21.60
N ASN A 24 -5.46 6.97 -22.10
CA ASN A 24 -6.75 6.60 -21.52
C ASN A 24 -6.73 5.15 -21.02
N TYR A 25 -6.69 4.96 -19.72
CA TYR A 25 -6.79 3.64 -19.09
C TYR A 25 -7.96 3.58 -18.12
N SER A 26 -8.46 2.38 -17.89
CA SER A 26 -9.44 2.11 -16.83
C SER A 26 -8.73 1.52 -15.62
N ALA A 27 -8.83 2.18 -14.49
CA ALA A 27 -8.33 1.67 -13.23
C ALA A 27 -9.07 0.40 -12.79
N ALA A 28 -8.43 -0.42 -11.96
CA ALA A 28 -9.04 -1.56 -11.29
C ALA A 28 -9.64 -2.64 -12.24
N LYS A 29 -9.10 -2.83 -13.42
CA LYS A 29 -9.57 -3.86 -14.38
C LYS A 29 -9.06 -5.27 -14.07
N VAL A 30 -7.93 -5.38 -13.38
CA VAL A 30 -7.22 -6.64 -13.13
C VAL A 30 -7.44 -7.07 -11.69
N GLY A 31 -7.95 -8.30 -11.50
CA GLY A 31 -8.12 -8.87 -10.17
C GLY A 31 -6.77 -9.23 -9.52
N VAL A 32 -6.77 -9.36 -8.20
CA VAL A 32 -5.57 -9.58 -7.38
C VAL A 32 -4.77 -10.82 -7.77
N ASP A 33 -5.43 -11.91 -8.12
CA ASP A 33 -4.73 -13.15 -8.51
C ASP A 33 -3.88 -12.96 -9.76
N LYS A 34 -4.38 -12.18 -10.73
CA LYS A 34 -3.61 -11.85 -11.94
C LYS A 34 -2.44 -10.91 -11.64
N LEU A 35 -2.59 -10.00 -10.68
CA LEU A 35 -1.48 -9.14 -10.25
C LEU A 35 -0.35 -9.97 -9.64
N VAL A 36 -0.69 -10.92 -8.76
CA VAL A 36 0.29 -11.82 -8.14
C VAL A 36 0.92 -12.74 -9.18
N GLN A 37 0.13 -13.32 -10.08
CA GLN A 37 0.63 -14.18 -11.16
C GLN A 37 1.53 -13.46 -12.16
N ALA A 38 1.37 -12.15 -12.32
CA ALA A 38 2.21 -11.34 -13.20
C ALA A 38 3.64 -11.13 -12.66
N VAL A 39 3.89 -11.48 -11.39
CA VAL A 39 5.19 -11.37 -10.72
C VAL A 39 5.55 -12.73 -10.09
N PRO A 40 5.92 -13.73 -10.90
CA PRO A 40 6.20 -15.09 -10.41
C PRO A 40 7.36 -15.16 -9.42
N GLU A 41 8.26 -14.17 -9.44
CA GLU A 41 9.38 -14.04 -8.52
C GLU A 41 8.95 -13.89 -7.06
N LEU A 42 7.69 -13.49 -6.80
CA LEU A 42 7.14 -13.41 -5.44
C LEU A 42 7.22 -14.74 -4.70
N ALA A 43 7.07 -15.85 -5.42
CA ALA A 43 7.17 -17.19 -4.84
C ALA A 43 8.56 -17.52 -4.26
N ASN A 44 9.59 -16.76 -4.66
CA ASN A 44 10.94 -16.94 -4.15
C ASN A 44 11.18 -16.21 -2.81
N ILE A 45 10.33 -15.25 -2.47
CA ILE A 45 10.53 -14.36 -1.32
C ILE A 45 9.44 -14.45 -0.25
N ALA A 46 8.24 -14.95 -0.59
CA ALA A 46 7.13 -15.07 0.36
C ALA A 46 6.12 -16.16 -0.03
N ASN A 47 5.42 -16.69 0.96
CA ASN A 47 4.17 -17.42 0.76
C ASN A 47 3.04 -16.38 0.68
N VAL A 48 2.62 -16.04 -0.52
CA VAL A 48 1.63 -15.00 -0.76
C VAL A 48 0.21 -15.56 -0.74
N THR A 49 -0.67 -14.94 0.03
CA THR A 49 -2.13 -15.11 -0.07
C THR A 49 -2.73 -13.81 -0.57
N SER A 50 -3.77 -13.88 -1.38
CA SER A 50 -4.42 -12.72 -1.99
C SER A 50 -5.91 -12.66 -1.67
N ASP A 51 -6.43 -11.44 -1.51
CA ASP A 51 -7.86 -11.18 -1.32
C ASP A 51 -8.25 -9.85 -1.97
N GLN A 52 -9.35 -9.87 -2.71
CA GLN A 52 -9.91 -8.68 -3.35
C GLN A 52 -10.86 -7.99 -2.38
N VAL A 53 -10.39 -6.96 -1.68
CA VAL A 53 -11.18 -6.19 -0.70
C VAL A 53 -12.09 -5.20 -1.39
N ALA A 54 -11.61 -4.52 -2.43
CA ALA A 54 -12.37 -3.62 -3.29
C ALA A 54 -11.77 -3.61 -4.68
N GLN A 55 -12.50 -3.07 -5.66
CA GLN A 55 -12.03 -2.94 -7.04
C GLN A 55 -12.45 -1.58 -7.59
N ILE A 56 -11.77 -0.53 -7.13
CA ILE A 56 -12.13 0.87 -7.36
C ILE A 56 -10.92 1.70 -7.80
N GLY A 57 -11.19 2.81 -8.46
CA GLY A 57 -10.24 3.91 -8.51
C GLY A 57 -10.13 4.55 -7.12
N SER A 58 -8.97 5.08 -6.74
CA SER A 58 -8.80 5.60 -5.37
C SER A 58 -9.63 6.85 -5.07
N GLN A 59 -10.08 7.58 -6.10
CA GLN A 59 -11.04 8.68 -5.94
C GLN A 59 -12.40 8.22 -5.38
N ASP A 60 -12.72 6.92 -5.51
CA ASP A 60 -13.94 6.30 -4.99
C ASP A 60 -13.70 5.59 -3.64
N MET A 61 -12.56 5.82 -3.00
CA MET A 61 -12.26 5.27 -1.68
C MET A 61 -13.28 5.72 -0.65
N SER A 62 -13.66 4.82 0.25
CA SER A 62 -14.70 5.07 1.25
C SER A 62 -14.29 4.61 2.64
N ASP A 63 -14.98 5.17 3.65
CA ASP A 63 -14.85 4.77 5.04
C ASP A 63 -15.10 3.26 5.24
N ALA A 64 -16.02 2.68 4.49
CA ALA A 64 -16.33 1.25 4.55
C ALA A 64 -15.14 0.39 4.13
N VAL A 65 -14.41 0.78 3.08
CA VAL A 65 -13.19 0.09 2.65
C VAL A 65 -12.09 0.25 3.70
N TRP A 66 -11.91 1.44 4.25
CA TRP A 66 -10.92 1.68 5.32
C TRP A 66 -11.19 0.83 6.57
N LEU A 67 -12.45 0.76 7.01
CA LEU A 67 -12.84 -0.08 8.15
C LEU A 67 -12.59 -1.57 7.86
N THR A 68 -12.94 -2.02 6.67
CA THR A 68 -12.70 -3.40 6.24
C THR A 68 -11.21 -3.75 6.28
N LEU A 69 -10.36 -2.89 5.74
CA LEU A 69 -8.90 -3.08 5.75
C LEU A 69 -8.35 -3.14 7.17
N ALA A 70 -8.69 -2.17 8.02
CA ALA A 70 -8.21 -2.11 9.40
C ALA A 70 -8.63 -3.33 10.22
N LYS A 71 -9.92 -3.71 10.16
CA LYS A 71 -10.45 -4.89 10.85
C LYS A 71 -9.80 -6.18 10.37
N LYS A 72 -9.61 -6.32 9.06
CA LYS A 72 -9.00 -7.51 8.48
C LYS A 72 -7.53 -7.65 8.89
N ILE A 73 -6.76 -6.58 8.85
CA ILE A 73 -5.37 -6.56 9.33
C ILE A 73 -5.32 -6.94 10.82
N ASN A 74 -6.18 -6.34 11.64
CA ASN A 74 -6.22 -6.62 13.07
C ASN A 74 -6.55 -8.09 13.36
N ALA A 75 -7.52 -8.66 12.65
CA ALA A 75 -7.94 -10.06 12.82
C ALA A 75 -6.87 -11.08 12.36
N GLU A 76 -6.08 -10.72 11.36
CA GLU A 76 -5.08 -11.62 10.77
C GLU A 76 -3.65 -11.35 11.27
N CYS A 77 -3.44 -10.36 12.13
CA CYS A 77 -2.11 -9.94 12.60
C CYS A 77 -1.27 -11.08 13.21
N GLY A 78 -1.91 -11.98 13.95
CA GLY A 78 -1.24 -13.14 14.54
C GLY A 78 -0.97 -14.31 13.57
N LYS A 79 -1.50 -14.24 12.34
CA LYS A 79 -1.44 -15.33 11.35
C LYS A 79 -0.51 -15.01 10.17
N LYS A 80 -0.16 -13.75 10.00
CA LYS A 80 0.66 -13.25 8.89
C LYS A 80 1.93 -12.62 9.42
N ASP A 81 2.96 -12.63 8.60
CA ASP A 81 4.22 -11.97 8.88
C ASP A 81 4.24 -10.53 8.36
N GLY A 82 3.39 -10.22 7.37
CA GLY A 82 3.21 -8.88 6.85
C GLY A 82 2.01 -8.75 5.92
N PHE A 83 1.65 -7.51 5.62
CA PHE A 83 0.50 -7.14 4.80
C PHE A 83 0.91 -6.18 3.70
N VAL A 84 0.41 -6.42 2.49
CA VAL A 84 0.53 -5.52 1.34
C VAL A 84 -0.87 -5.12 0.91
N ILE A 85 -1.10 -3.83 0.69
CA ILE A 85 -2.36 -3.29 0.16
C ILE A 85 -2.06 -2.65 -1.19
N THR A 86 -2.60 -3.22 -2.27
CA THR A 86 -2.52 -2.55 -3.58
C THR A 86 -3.61 -1.49 -3.68
N HIS A 87 -3.23 -0.30 -4.10
CA HIS A 87 -4.08 0.89 -3.96
C HIS A 87 -3.87 1.88 -5.12
N GLY A 88 -4.88 2.65 -5.44
CA GLY A 88 -4.74 3.77 -6.35
C GLY A 88 -3.96 4.92 -5.71
N THR A 89 -3.20 5.64 -6.51
CA THR A 89 -2.20 6.60 -6.01
C THR A 89 -2.78 7.93 -5.52
N ASP A 90 -4.00 8.31 -5.95
CA ASP A 90 -4.56 9.64 -5.61
C ASP A 90 -4.90 9.80 -4.12
N THR A 91 -5.33 8.71 -3.46
CA THR A 91 -5.71 8.74 -2.04
C THR A 91 -4.91 7.75 -1.19
N MET A 92 -3.83 7.19 -1.72
CA MET A 92 -2.99 6.22 -1.01
C MET A 92 -2.44 6.78 0.31
N GLU A 93 -2.01 8.04 0.31
CA GLU A 93 -1.48 8.72 1.49
C GLU A 93 -2.52 8.82 2.61
N GLU A 94 -3.78 9.02 2.27
CA GLU A 94 -4.89 9.09 3.24
C GLU A 94 -5.19 7.72 3.85
N THR A 95 -5.28 6.67 3.03
CA THR A 95 -5.46 5.29 3.50
C THR A 95 -4.29 4.85 4.36
N ALA A 96 -3.06 5.18 3.95
CA ALA A 96 -1.86 4.87 4.72
C ALA A 96 -1.90 5.52 6.11
N TYR A 97 -2.27 6.79 6.20
CA TYR A 97 -2.35 7.48 7.48
C TYR A 97 -3.49 6.97 8.36
N PHE A 98 -4.67 6.69 7.78
CA PHE A 98 -5.77 6.07 8.51
C PHE A 98 -5.35 4.74 9.14
N LEU A 99 -4.73 3.85 8.40
CA LEU A 99 -4.23 2.57 8.92
C LEU A 99 -3.11 2.75 9.94
N ASN A 100 -2.24 3.75 9.74
CA ASN A 100 -1.18 4.09 10.70
C ASN A 100 -1.71 4.50 12.07
N LEU A 101 -2.91 5.07 12.11
CA LEU A 101 -3.59 5.44 13.35
C LEU A 101 -4.43 4.31 13.96
N THR A 102 -4.99 3.42 13.15
CA THR A 102 -6.07 2.50 13.57
C THR A 102 -5.69 1.03 13.57
N ALA A 103 -4.70 0.61 12.80
CA ALA A 103 -4.25 -0.79 12.80
C ALA A 103 -3.59 -1.16 14.13
N LYS A 104 -4.09 -2.22 14.79
CA LYS A 104 -3.54 -2.74 16.06
C LYS A 104 -2.65 -3.95 15.80
N CYS A 105 -1.69 -3.74 14.91
CA CYS A 105 -0.76 -4.77 14.43
C CYS A 105 0.65 -4.21 14.36
N ASN A 106 1.62 -4.95 14.90
CA ASN A 106 3.03 -4.57 14.87
C ASN A 106 3.80 -5.21 13.69
N LYS A 107 3.11 -5.98 12.86
CA LYS A 107 3.68 -6.54 11.63
C LYS A 107 3.80 -5.46 10.56
N PRO A 108 4.71 -5.60 9.58
CA PRO A 108 4.80 -4.66 8.47
C PRO A 108 3.46 -4.53 7.72
N ILE A 109 3.03 -3.30 7.48
CA ILE A 109 1.85 -2.97 6.68
C ILE A 109 2.30 -2.01 5.61
N VAL A 110 2.18 -2.42 4.35
CA VAL A 110 2.75 -1.73 3.20
C VAL A 110 1.66 -1.43 2.17
N LEU A 111 1.51 -0.17 1.79
CA LEU A 111 0.70 0.21 0.65
C LEU A 111 1.59 0.34 -0.59
N VAL A 112 1.06 -0.04 -1.73
CA VAL A 112 1.76 -0.02 -3.01
C VAL A 112 0.79 0.31 -4.14
N GLY A 113 1.29 1.02 -5.14
CA GLY A 113 0.54 1.35 -6.35
C GLY A 113 1.43 1.37 -7.57
N ALA A 114 0.91 1.95 -8.64
CA ALA A 114 1.66 2.19 -9.88
C ALA A 114 1.21 3.50 -10.52
N MET A 115 2.14 4.17 -11.17
CA MET A 115 1.86 5.38 -11.95
C MET A 115 1.55 5.09 -13.41
N ARG A 116 1.90 3.88 -13.88
CA ARG A 116 1.68 3.41 -15.24
C ARG A 116 0.75 2.20 -15.24
N PRO A 117 -0.22 2.11 -16.18
CA PRO A 117 -1.06 0.93 -16.29
C PRO A 117 -0.25 -0.35 -16.58
N SER A 118 -0.79 -1.50 -16.22
CA SER A 118 -0.08 -2.79 -16.24
C SER A 118 0.45 -3.20 -17.62
N ASN A 119 -0.16 -2.72 -18.69
CA ASN A 119 0.25 -2.97 -20.07
C ASN A 119 1.06 -1.83 -20.70
N ALA A 120 1.50 -0.86 -19.91
CA ALA A 120 2.37 0.24 -20.39
C ALA A 120 3.80 -0.23 -20.61
N LEU A 121 4.52 0.47 -21.51
CA LEU A 121 5.97 0.35 -21.60
C LEU A 121 6.61 0.76 -20.28
N SER A 122 7.52 -0.08 -19.75
CA SER A 122 8.14 0.16 -18.45
C SER A 122 7.10 0.39 -17.33
N ALA A 123 6.05 -0.44 -17.29
CA ALA A 123 5.09 -0.44 -16.20
C ALA A 123 5.83 -0.62 -14.87
N ASP A 124 5.56 0.27 -13.92
CA ASP A 124 6.22 0.27 -12.61
C ASP A 124 5.57 -0.68 -11.59
N GLY A 125 4.34 -1.11 -11.85
CA GLY A 125 3.57 -1.96 -10.94
C GLY A 125 4.26 -3.25 -10.51
N PRO A 126 4.81 -4.07 -11.42
CA PRO A 126 5.46 -5.33 -11.07
C PRO A 126 6.64 -5.16 -10.10
N ALA A 127 7.55 -4.22 -10.36
CA ALA A 127 8.68 -3.94 -9.48
C ALA A 127 8.22 -3.37 -8.14
N ASN A 128 7.23 -2.48 -8.14
CA ASN A 128 6.67 -1.92 -6.91
C ASN A 128 6.02 -3.03 -6.05
N LEU A 129 5.26 -3.94 -6.66
CA LEU A 129 4.64 -5.05 -5.94
C LEU A 129 5.70 -6.01 -5.35
N TYR A 130 6.72 -6.35 -6.11
CA TYR A 130 7.83 -7.17 -5.63
C TYR A 130 8.50 -6.54 -4.41
N ASN A 131 8.84 -5.27 -4.50
CA ASN A 131 9.45 -4.52 -3.42
C ASN A 131 8.54 -4.42 -2.18
N ALA A 132 7.24 -4.21 -2.39
CA ALA A 132 6.26 -4.16 -1.30
C ALA A 132 6.19 -5.49 -0.54
N VAL A 133 6.18 -6.61 -1.26
CA VAL A 133 6.19 -7.95 -0.63
C VAL A 133 7.52 -8.22 0.07
N ALA A 134 8.65 -7.80 -0.51
CA ALA A 134 9.95 -7.91 0.14
C ALA A 134 10.00 -7.15 1.48
N VAL A 135 9.49 -5.90 1.51
CA VAL A 135 9.39 -5.12 2.75
C VAL A 135 8.43 -5.74 3.75
N ALA A 136 7.25 -6.20 3.28
CA ALA A 136 6.25 -6.83 4.15
C ALA A 136 6.74 -8.16 4.77
N GLY A 137 7.60 -8.87 4.07
CA GLY A 137 8.22 -10.11 4.55
C GLY A 137 9.50 -9.91 5.37
N ASP A 138 10.02 -8.69 5.46
CA ASP A 138 11.25 -8.38 6.20
C ASP A 138 10.95 -8.17 7.70
N PRO A 139 11.47 -9.03 8.60
CA PRO A 139 11.27 -8.85 10.03
C PRO A 139 11.76 -7.49 10.56
N SER A 140 12.75 -6.89 9.92
CA SER A 140 13.29 -5.57 10.32
C SER A 140 12.33 -4.41 10.04
N ALA A 141 11.31 -4.63 9.20
CA ALA A 141 10.24 -3.67 8.94
C ALA A 141 9.16 -3.62 10.04
N ALA A 142 9.14 -4.62 10.94
CA ALA A 142 8.19 -4.65 12.05
C ALA A 142 8.38 -3.44 12.98
N GLY A 143 7.27 -2.90 13.49
CA GLY A 143 7.31 -1.76 14.41
C GLY A 143 7.62 -0.41 13.76
N LYS A 144 7.65 -0.33 12.42
CA LYS A 144 7.90 0.93 11.68
C LYS A 144 6.62 1.64 11.22
N GLY A 145 5.46 1.21 11.74
CA GLY A 145 4.17 1.77 11.32
C GLY A 145 3.76 1.32 9.94
N VAL A 146 2.80 2.04 9.35
CA VAL A 146 2.36 1.82 7.98
C VAL A 146 3.30 2.56 7.02
N MET A 147 3.63 1.90 5.92
CA MET A 147 4.60 2.38 4.94
C MET A 147 4.00 2.40 3.54
N VAL A 148 4.48 3.28 2.70
CA VAL A 148 4.23 3.29 1.26
C VAL A 148 5.52 2.89 0.55
N VAL A 149 5.43 1.90 -0.34
CA VAL A 149 6.56 1.43 -1.14
C VAL A 149 6.29 1.76 -2.60
N MET A 150 7.06 2.67 -3.14
CA MET A 150 7.00 3.13 -4.52
C MET A 150 8.39 3.53 -4.99
N ASN A 151 8.72 3.21 -6.24
CA ASN A 151 9.94 3.67 -6.89
C ASN A 151 11.22 3.41 -6.07
N ASP A 152 11.39 2.16 -5.59
CA ASP A 152 12.52 1.69 -4.79
C ASP A 152 12.73 2.42 -3.43
N ARG A 153 11.68 3.07 -2.93
CA ARG A 153 11.72 3.79 -1.64
C ARG A 153 10.65 3.29 -0.69
N VAL A 154 10.99 3.33 0.59
CA VAL A 154 10.05 3.10 1.70
C VAL A 154 9.78 4.44 2.38
N LEU A 155 8.53 4.86 2.39
CA LEU A 155 8.09 6.14 2.92
C LEU A 155 7.11 5.92 4.09
N GLY A 156 7.27 6.68 5.16
CA GLY A 156 6.37 6.59 6.32
C GLY A 156 4.99 7.21 6.05
N ALA A 157 3.94 6.57 6.54
CA ALA A 157 2.56 6.97 6.30
C ALA A 157 2.21 8.39 6.78
N ARG A 158 2.92 8.91 7.78
CA ARG A 158 2.65 10.23 8.32
C ARG A 158 3.07 11.38 7.41
N ASP A 159 4.13 11.20 6.61
CA ASP A 159 4.75 12.30 5.84
C ASP A 159 4.68 12.08 4.33
N VAL A 160 4.30 10.87 3.89
CA VAL A 160 4.22 10.57 2.46
C VAL A 160 3.14 11.40 1.79
N THR A 161 3.47 11.96 0.63
CA THR A 161 2.51 12.69 -0.21
C THR A 161 2.79 12.50 -1.70
N LYS A 162 1.73 12.50 -2.49
CA LYS A 162 1.79 12.46 -3.95
C LYS A 162 2.06 13.88 -4.48
N THR A 163 3.24 14.09 -5.06
CA THR A 163 3.69 15.43 -5.49
C THR A 163 3.53 15.69 -6.98
N ASN A 164 3.24 14.66 -7.77
CA ASN A 164 3.12 14.76 -9.23
C ASN A 164 2.03 13.81 -9.72
N THR A 165 1.35 14.15 -10.82
CA THR A 165 0.24 13.36 -11.37
C THR A 165 0.67 12.24 -12.32
N THR A 166 1.89 12.25 -12.83
CA THR A 166 2.33 11.31 -13.89
C THR A 166 3.69 10.68 -13.66
N GLY A 167 4.60 11.34 -12.96
CA GLY A 167 5.97 10.85 -12.73
C GLY A 167 5.98 9.62 -11.80
N VAL A 168 6.81 8.63 -12.12
CA VAL A 168 6.96 7.44 -11.26
C VAL A 168 7.56 7.77 -9.89
N GLU A 169 8.32 8.86 -9.80
CA GLU A 169 8.91 9.40 -8.56
C GLU A 169 7.98 10.38 -7.83
N THR A 170 6.69 10.18 -7.91
CA THR A 170 5.71 11.13 -7.40
C THR A 170 5.58 11.16 -5.88
N PHE A 171 5.77 10.04 -5.21
CA PHE A 171 5.67 9.97 -3.75
C PHE A 171 6.93 10.43 -3.06
N GLN A 172 6.79 11.37 -2.15
CA GLN A 172 7.86 12.00 -1.39
C GLN A 172 7.50 12.05 0.09
N SER A 173 8.51 12.17 0.94
CA SER A 173 8.38 12.49 2.36
C SER A 173 9.15 13.81 2.61
N PRO A 174 8.49 14.96 2.39
CA PRO A 174 9.20 16.25 2.30
C PRO A 174 9.80 16.73 3.62
N ASN A 175 9.26 16.29 4.76
CA ASN A 175 9.73 16.74 6.07
C ASN A 175 10.62 15.71 6.75
N ALA A 176 10.28 14.42 6.68
CA ALA A 176 10.97 13.35 7.41
C ALA A 176 11.98 12.58 6.53
N GLY A 177 11.87 12.67 5.22
CA GLY A 177 12.65 11.84 4.30
C GLY A 177 12.15 10.40 4.23
N GLN A 178 12.80 9.60 3.42
CA GLN A 178 12.51 8.17 3.30
C GLN A 178 12.98 7.38 4.52
N LEU A 179 12.32 6.27 4.81
CA LEU A 179 12.73 5.33 5.85
C LEU A 179 13.80 4.36 5.36
N ALA A 180 13.73 3.97 4.09
CA ALA A 180 14.65 3.03 3.47
C ALA A 180 14.70 3.19 1.96
N THR A 181 15.77 2.67 1.37
CA THR A 181 15.89 2.37 -0.06
C THR A 181 15.83 0.86 -0.27
N ILE A 182 15.34 0.45 -1.44
CA ILE A 182 15.31 -0.95 -1.84
C ILE A 182 16.23 -1.15 -3.03
N HIS A 183 17.11 -2.11 -2.91
CA HIS A 183 18.03 -2.46 -4.00
C HIS A 183 18.04 -3.96 -4.20
N ASN A 184 17.60 -4.42 -5.38
CA ASN A 184 17.50 -5.86 -5.70
C ASN A 184 16.73 -6.66 -4.62
N GLY A 185 15.59 -6.16 -4.15
CA GLY A 185 14.77 -6.79 -3.10
C GLY A 185 15.34 -6.72 -1.68
N LYS A 186 16.51 -6.10 -1.50
CA LYS A 186 17.08 -5.85 -0.17
C LYS A 186 16.71 -4.47 0.32
N VAL A 187 16.20 -4.41 1.54
CA VAL A 187 15.79 -3.15 2.19
C VAL A 187 16.97 -2.61 3.00
N LEU A 188 17.36 -1.38 2.71
CA LEU A 188 18.41 -0.66 3.40
C LEU A 188 17.77 0.47 4.21
N TRP A 189 17.69 0.26 5.53
CA TRP A 189 17.02 1.19 6.45
C TRP A 189 17.94 2.35 6.83
N ASP A 190 17.42 3.57 6.68
CA ASP A 190 18.09 4.82 7.06
C ASP A 190 17.46 5.47 8.29
N ALA A 191 16.15 5.24 8.52
CA ALA A 191 15.37 5.88 9.57
C ALA A 191 14.24 4.98 10.09
N ALA A 192 13.64 5.41 11.19
CA ALA A 192 12.41 4.83 11.73
C ALA A 192 11.51 5.93 12.27
N PRO A 193 10.16 5.78 12.21
CA PRO A 193 9.25 6.75 12.81
C PRO A 193 9.44 6.82 14.33
N VAL A 194 9.49 8.04 14.86
CA VAL A 194 9.55 8.30 16.31
C VAL A 194 8.19 8.67 16.90
N THR A 195 7.23 9.04 16.06
CA THR A 195 5.86 9.37 16.48
C THR A 195 5.04 8.11 16.71
N LYS A 196 4.12 8.16 17.65
CA LYS A 196 3.21 7.03 17.94
C LYS A 196 2.41 6.62 16.71
N HIS A 197 2.34 5.33 16.48
CA HIS A 197 1.63 4.73 15.35
C HIS A 197 1.04 3.37 15.75
N THR A 198 0.14 2.84 14.95
CA THR A 198 -0.45 1.50 15.04
C THR A 198 -0.84 1.10 16.47
N THR A 199 -0.15 0.16 17.08
CA THR A 199 -0.44 -0.33 18.43
C THR A 199 -0.26 0.71 19.54
N GLN A 200 0.45 1.79 19.27
CA GLN A 200 0.77 2.85 20.23
C GLN A 200 -0.28 3.98 20.27
N THR A 201 -1.20 4.04 19.29
CA THR A 201 -2.25 5.05 19.24
C THR A 201 -3.46 4.65 20.07
N PRO A 202 -4.28 5.59 20.56
CA PRO A 202 -5.50 5.29 21.29
C PRO A 202 -6.68 4.90 20.37
N PHE A 203 -6.58 5.12 19.05
CA PHE A 203 -7.70 4.93 18.13
C PHE A 203 -7.98 3.45 17.89
N LYS A 204 -9.27 3.06 18.00
CA LYS A 204 -9.75 1.69 17.81
C LYS A 204 -10.98 1.71 16.92
N VAL A 205 -11.04 0.79 15.95
CA VAL A 205 -12.14 0.70 14.97
C VAL A 205 -12.87 -0.65 14.96
N ASP A 206 -12.39 -1.66 15.70
CA ASP A 206 -12.92 -3.03 15.62
C ASP A 206 -14.40 -3.14 15.99
N GLY A 207 -14.90 -2.27 16.86
CA GLY A 207 -16.32 -2.21 17.26
C GLY A 207 -17.19 -1.27 16.43
N LEU A 208 -16.65 -0.64 15.38
CA LEU A 208 -17.36 0.35 14.58
C LEU A 208 -17.95 -0.28 13.31
N ASP A 209 -19.22 -0.01 13.04
CA ASP A 209 -19.86 -0.35 11.75
C ASP A 209 -19.67 0.75 10.70
N LYS A 210 -19.48 1.99 11.16
CA LYS A 210 -19.26 3.17 10.31
C LYS A 210 -18.40 4.20 11.04
N LEU A 211 -17.73 5.05 10.27
CA LEU A 211 -17.04 6.23 10.79
C LEU A 211 -18.02 7.41 10.92
N PRO A 212 -17.75 8.35 11.83
CA PRO A 212 -18.51 9.59 11.92
C PRO A 212 -18.34 10.43 10.63
N LYS A 213 -19.38 11.15 10.24
CA LYS A 213 -19.29 12.08 9.12
C LYS A 213 -18.45 13.29 9.52
N VAL A 214 -17.43 13.58 8.72
CA VAL A 214 -16.57 14.77 8.87
C VAL A 214 -16.61 15.56 7.56
N GLY A 215 -16.92 16.84 7.66
CA GLY A 215 -16.84 17.78 6.53
C GLY A 215 -15.54 18.57 6.60
N VAL A 216 -14.86 18.71 5.46
CA VAL A 216 -13.69 19.60 5.32
C VAL A 216 -14.11 20.80 4.47
N VAL A 217 -13.90 21.99 5.03
CA VAL A 217 -14.21 23.25 4.34
C VAL A 217 -12.90 24.02 4.16
N TYR A 218 -12.58 24.36 2.93
CA TYR A 218 -11.45 25.22 2.60
C TYR A 218 -11.93 26.68 2.47
N GLN A 219 -11.18 27.60 3.03
CA GLN A 219 -11.36 29.06 2.86
C GLN A 219 -10.36 29.61 1.85
#